data_8237120673e81c6f5d487a9002d6269c
#
_entry.id   8237120673e81c6f5d487a9002d6269c
#
_cell.length_a   1.000
_cell.length_b   1.000
_cell.length_c   1.000
_cell.angle_alpha   90.00
_cell.angle_beta   90.00
_cell.angle_gamma   90.00
#
_symmetry.space_group_name_H-M   'P 1'
#
loop_
_entity.id
_entity.type
_entity.pdbx_description
1 polymer ?
#
loop_
_entity_poly.entity_id
_entity_poly.type
_entity_poly.pdbx_seq_one_letter_code
_entity_poly.pdbx_strand_id
1 'polypeptide(L)'
;DAISAVKTLNIKGFAITMPYKKEVLEFIDEMDYNVEDIGEANTVINENGKLVAYNTDYLAALKYLSYYKYTARGWNSFYILGNGGYALAVQAAAKELKMEFTNITRDNWDTLHNIKHSLIYNCTPVEDLKLLYKDNVFIDCIATTTTGHKLATMQAAHQFKLYTKLEFPWKIT
;
A
#
# COMPACT_ATOMS: atom_id res chain seq x y z
N ASP A 1 26.97 -7.32 -1.85
CA ASP A 1 25.73 -6.67 -1.43
C ASP A 1 24.55 -7.67 -1.36
N ALA A 2 23.40 -7.24 -0.84
CA ALA A 2 22.24 -8.12 -0.64
C ALA A 2 21.71 -8.69 -1.96
N ILE A 3 21.64 -7.91 -3.03
CA ILE A 3 21.13 -8.33 -4.34
C ILE A 3 22.04 -9.37 -4.98
N SER A 4 23.35 -9.21 -4.88
CA SER A 4 24.33 -10.20 -5.32
C SER A 4 24.14 -11.53 -4.59
N ALA A 5 23.94 -11.48 -3.28
CA ALA A 5 23.66 -12.67 -2.46
C ALA A 5 22.35 -13.37 -2.89
N VAL A 6 21.29 -12.62 -3.18
CA VAL A 6 20.02 -13.16 -3.69
C VAL A 6 20.23 -13.98 -4.96
N LYS A 7 20.98 -13.45 -5.93
CA LYS A 7 21.28 -14.14 -7.20
C LYS A 7 22.17 -15.38 -6.93
N THR A 8 23.25 -15.22 -6.15
CA THR A 8 24.23 -16.28 -5.88
C THR A 8 23.62 -17.46 -5.12
N LEU A 9 22.79 -17.19 -4.10
CA LEU A 9 22.14 -18.18 -3.26
C LEU A 9 20.82 -18.70 -3.84
N ASN A 10 20.43 -18.21 -5.01
CA ASN A 10 19.15 -18.52 -5.65
C ASN A 10 17.94 -18.33 -4.72
N ILE A 11 17.95 -17.25 -3.95
CA ILE A 11 16.82 -16.86 -3.09
C ILE A 11 15.63 -16.54 -3.99
N LYS A 12 14.48 -17.18 -3.77
CA LYS A 12 13.31 -17.13 -4.65
C LYS A 12 12.56 -15.80 -4.61
N GLY A 13 12.69 -15.04 -3.54
CA GLY A 13 12.08 -13.74 -3.42
C GLY A 13 12.31 -13.13 -2.06
N PHE A 14 12.08 -11.84 -1.95
CA PHE A 14 12.28 -11.08 -0.70
C PHE A 14 11.39 -9.85 -0.64
N ALA A 15 11.08 -9.43 0.58
CA ALA A 15 10.35 -8.20 0.84
C ALA A 15 11.30 -7.02 1.03
N ILE A 16 10.87 -5.85 0.62
CA ILE A 16 11.60 -4.58 0.77
C ILE A 16 10.75 -3.61 1.60
N THR A 17 11.40 -2.93 2.53
CA THR A 17 10.79 -1.87 3.33
C THR A 17 11.59 -0.57 3.19
N MET A 18 11.11 0.49 3.87
CA MET A 18 11.86 1.76 3.92
C MET A 18 13.28 1.57 4.49
N PRO A 19 14.26 2.31 3.98
CA PRO A 19 14.15 3.32 2.91
C PRO A 19 14.34 2.77 1.49
N TYR A 20 14.49 1.46 1.30
CA TYR A 20 15.04 0.82 0.11
C TYR A 20 14.03 0.56 -1.02
N LYS A 21 12.74 0.88 -0.85
CA LYS A 21 11.68 0.58 -1.84
C LYS A 21 11.91 1.20 -3.21
N LYS A 22 12.54 2.37 -3.26
CA LYS A 22 12.91 3.06 -4.50
C LYS A 22 14.26 2.59 -5.02
N GLU A 23 15.27 2.52 -4.14
CA GLU A 23 16.63 2.17 -4.51
C GLU A 23 16.75 0.77 -5.13
N VAL A 24 15.91 -0.18 -4.69
CA VAL A 24 15.93 -1.54 -5.22
C VAL A 24 15.66 -1.59 -6.71
N LEU A 25 14.94 -0.62 -7.28
CA LEU A 25 14.58 -0.59 -8.69
C LEU A 25 15.80 -0.49 -9.63
N GLU A 26 16.92 0.03 -9.14
CA GLU A 26 18.18 0.09 -9.89
C GLU A 26 18.78 -1.31 -10.17
N PHE A 27 18.34 -2.33 -9.45
CA PHE A 27 18.84 -3.70 -9.54
C PHE A 27 17.84 -4.69 -10.15
N ILE A 28 16.68 -4.19 -10.58
CA ILE A 28 15.57 -5.00 -11.08
C ILE A 28 15.64 -5.15 -12.59
N ASP A 29 15.41 -6.37 -13.06
CA ASP A 29 15.42 -6.70 -14.48
C ASP A 29 14.06 -6.41 -15.14
N GLU A 30 12.96 -6.56 -14.40
CA GLU A 30 11.58 -6.24 -14.86
C GLU A 30 10.71 -5.69 -13.71
N MET A 31 9.77 -4.83 -14.06
CA MET A 31 8.80 -4.26 -13.14
C MET A 31 7.38 -4.61 -13.57
N ASP A 32 6.53 -4.93 -12.59
CA ASP A 32 5.08 -4.96 -12.80
C ASP A 32 4.59 -3.54 -13.11
N TYR A 33 3.56 -3.39 -13.94
CA TYR A 33 3.06 -2.08 -14.42
C TYR A 33 2.79 -1.08 -13.29
N ASN A 34 2.30 -1.56 -12.14
CA ASN A 34 2.04 -0.68 -10.99
C ASN A 34 3.32 -0.16 -10.33
N VAL A 35 4.43 -0.88 -10.43
CA VAL A 35 5.74 -0.43 -9.91
C VAL A 35 6.29 0.71 -10.75
N GLU A 36 6.12 0.66 -12.06
CA GLU A 36 6.54 1.74 -12.97
C GLU A 36 5.82 3.05 -12.65
N ASP A 37 4.49 2.99 -12.44
CA ASP A 37 3.67 4.15 -12.07
C ASP A 37 3.99 4.72 -10.68
N ILE A 38 4.22 3.84 -9.70
CA ILE A 38 4.46 4.23 -8.30
C ILE A 38 5.91 4.68 -8.09
N GLY A 39 6.86 4.09 -8.82
CA GLY A 39 8.29 4.31 -8.65
C GLY A 39 8.87 3.67 -7.39
N GLU A 40 8.21 2.67 -6.81
CA GLU A 40 8.63 1.93 -5.63
C GLU A 40 8.13 0.47 -5.64
N ALA A 41 8.94 -0.45 -5.12
CA ALA A 41 8.60 -1.85 -4.92
C ALA A 41 8.72 -2.27 -3.45
N ASN A 42 7.84 -3.14 -3.00
CA ASN A 42 7.94 -3.79 -1.68
C ASN A 42 8.21 -5.29 -1.75
N THR A 43 8.24 -5.87 -2.96
CA THR A 43 8.36 -7.32 -3.19
C THR A 43 9.17 -7.57 -4.44
N VAL A 44 10.14 -8.48 -4.37
CA VAL A 44 10.91 -8.95 -5.53
C VAL A 44 10.84 -10.46 -5.60
N ILE A 45 10.67 -10.98 -6.81
CA ILE A 45 10.74 -12.41 -7.13
C ILE A 45 11.97 -12.65 -8.00
N ASN A 46 12.71 -13.71 -7.69
CA ASN A 46 13.82 -14.18 -8.51
C ASN A 46 13.33 -15.33 -9.41
N GLU A 47 13.12 -15.02 -10.66
CA GLU A 47 12.72 -15.98 -11.70
C GLU A 47 13.96 -16.48 -12.46
N ASN A 48 14.66 -17.48 -11.88
CA ASN A 48 15.87 -18.06 -12.47
C ASN A 48 16.99 -17.06 -12.77
N GLY A 49 17.24 -16.16 -11.83
CA GLY A 49 18.28 -15.12 -11.93
C GLY A 49 17.75 -13.77 -12.42
N LYS A 50 16.53 -13.70 -12.96
CA LYS A 50 15.84 -12.49 -13.35
C LYS A 50 15.02 -11.96 -12.18
N LEU A 51 15.27 -10.73 -11.76
CA LEU A 51 14.57 -10.10 -10.66
C LEU A 51 13.36 -9.31 -11.17
N VAL A 52 12.19 -9.66 -10.69
CA VAL A 52 10.92 -9.00 -11.05
C VAL A 52 10.35 -8.30 -9.83
N ALA A 53 10.08 -7.01 -9.95
CA ALA A 53 9.55 -6.18 -8.85
C ALA A 53 8.03 -6.04 -8.89
N TYR A 54 7.43 -6.07 -7.69
CA TYR A 54 6.00 -5.89 -7.45
C TYR A 54 5.74 -4.90 -6.31
N ASN A 55 4.55 -4.30 -6.31
CA ASN A 55 4.08 -3.50 -5.19
C ASN A 55 2.78 -4.09 -4.62
N THR A 56 2.90 -4.89 -3.56
CA THR A 56 1.74 -5.54 -2.93
C THR A 56 0.97 -4.62 -1.98
N ASP A 57 1.54 -3.48 -1.58
CA ASP A 57 0.81 -2.41 -0.87
C ASP A 57 -0.26 -1.82 -1.80
N TYR A 58 0.08 -1.60 -3.08
CA TYR A 58 -0.88 -1.18 -4.10
C TYR A 58 -2.01 -2.19 -4.28
N LEU A 59 -1.69 -3.48 -4.41
CA LEU A 59 -2.70 -4.53 -4.59
C LEU A 59 -3.68 -4.62 -3.41
N ALA A 60 -3.16 -4.47 -2.18
CA ALA A 60 -3.98 -4.42 -0.98
C ALA A 60 -4.87 -3.17 -0.94
N ALA A 61 -4.30 -2.00 -1.25
CA ALA A 61 -5.03 -0.74 -1.30
C ALA A 61 -6.12 -0.77 -2.37
N LEU A 62 -5.82 -1.27 -3.57
CA LEU A 62 -6.76 -1.41 -4.68
C LEU A 62 -7.97 -2.26 -4.28
N LYS A 63 -7.73 -3.43 -3.70
CA LYS A 63 -8.79 -4.32 -3.22
C LYS A 63 -9.61 -3.70 -2.11
N TYR A 64 -8.98 -3.01 -1.18
CA TYR A 64 -9.65 -2.39 -0.04
C TYR A 64 -10.48 -1.17 -0.46
N LEU A 65 -9.93 -0.28 -1.29
CA LEU A 65 -10.64 0.88 -1.82
C LEU A 65 -11.79 0.50 -2.76
N SER A 66 -11.66 -0.58 -3.55
CA SER A 66 -12.75 -1.05 -4.40
C SER A 66 -13.98 -1.45 -3.56
N TYR A 67 -13.79 -2.07 -2.38
CA TYR A 67 -14.89 -2.33 -1.46
C TYR A 67 -15.61 -1.02 -1.07
N TYR A 68 -14.89 0.01 -0.64
CA TYR A 68 -15.48 1.29 -0.24
C TYR A 68 -16.15 2.01 -1.39
N LYS A 69 -15.57 1.98 -2.59
CA LYS A 69 -16.16 2.59 -3.79
C LYS A 69 -17.53 2.02 -4.11
N TYR A 70 -17.72 0.70 -3.97
CA TYR A 70 -18.94 0.03 -4.43
C TYR A 70 -19.95 -0.26 -3.32
N THR A 71 -19.56 -0.29 -2.06
CA THR A 71 -20.41 -0.72 -0.96
C THR A 71 -20.66 0.36 0.10
N ALA A 72 -19.67 1.20 0.39
CA ALA A 72 -19.80 2.23 1.41
C ALA A 72 -20.47 3.48 0.84
N ARG A 73 -21.51 3.94 1.54
CA ARG A 73 -22.22 5.20 1.24
C ARG A 73 -22.03 6.16 2.41
N GLY A 74 -22.20 7.46 2.16
CA GLY A 74 -22.22 8.48 3.21
C GLY A 74 -20.94 9.29 3.33
N TRP A 75 -20.07 9.26 2.32
CA TRP A 75 -18.95 10.18 2.19
C TRP A 75 -19.05 10.95 0.88
N ASN A 76 -18.62 12.22 0.91
CA ASN A 76 -18.72 13.15 -0.22
C ASN A 76 -17.36 13.43 -0.86
N SER A 77 -16.29 13.24 -0.11
CA SER A 77 -14.91 13.52 -0.54
C SER A 77 -13.97 12.44 -0.05
N PHE A 78 -12.85 12.26 -0.73
CA PHE A 78 -11.81 11.30 -0.35
C PHE A 78 -10.50 12.01 -0.11
N TYR A 79 -9.87 11.73 1.03
CA TYR A 79 -8.59 12.29 1.45
C TYR A 79 -7.57 11.19 1.72
N ILE A 80 -6.35 11.39 1.23
CA ILE A 80 -5.20 10.52 1.50
C ILE A 80 -4.20 11.32 2.33
N LEU A 81 -3.89 10.84 3.54
CA LEU A 81 -2.96 11.51 4.44
C LEU A 81 -1.55 10.95 4.24
N GLY A 82 -0.59 11.81 3.92
CA GLY A 82 0.81 11.46 3.71
C GLY A 82 1.23 11.47 2.25
N ASN A 83 2.55 11.41 2.04
CA ASN A 83 3.17 11.42 0.71
C ASN A 83 4.42 10.50 0.66
N GLY A 84 4.52 9.51 1.54
CA GLY A 84 5.55 8.46 1.50
C GLY A 84 5.16 7.31 0.57
N GLY A 85 6.03 6.32 0.41
CA GLY A 85 5.84 5.22 -0.53
C GLY A 85 4.52 4.47 -0.38
N TYR A 86 4.04 4.25 0.86
CA TYR A 86 2.73 3.65 1.06
C TYR A 86 1.59 4.56 0.54
N ALA A 87 1.70 5.88 0.75
CA ALA A 87 0.72 6.83 0.23
C ALA A 87 0.71 6.85 -1.31
N LEU A 88 1.86 6.75 -1.96
CA LEU A 88 1.97 6.65 -3.42
C LEU A 88 1.25 5.41 -3.96
N ALA A 89 1.39 4.27 -3.29
CA ALA A 89 0.66 3.05 -3.63
C ALA A 89 -0.86 3.20 -3.50
N VAL A 90 -1.34 3.88 -2.44
CA VAL A 90 -2.77 4.17 -2.24
C VAL A 90 -3.29 5.17 -3.29
N GLN A 91 -2.50 6.19 -3.63
CA GLN A 91 -2.84 7.15 -4.68
C GLN A 91 -2.95 6.48 -6.06
N ALA A 92 -2.03 5.58 -6.39
CA ALA A 92 -2.09 4.79 -7.63
C ALA A 92 -3.36 3.92 -7.67
N ALA A 93 -3.69 3.25 -6.57
CA ALA A 93 -4.91 2.46 -6.45
C ALA A 93 -6.19 3.33 -6.60
N ALA A 94 -6.21 4.53 -6.02
CA ALA A 94 -7.32 5.47 -6.18
C ALA A 94 -7.49 5.92 -7.63
N LYS A 95 -6.38 6.24 -8.32
CA LYS A 95 -6.39 6.61 -9.75
C LYS A 95 -6.93 5.48 -10.63
N GLU A 96 -6.46 4.25 -10.42
CA GLU A 96 -6.96 3.05 -11.13
C GLU A 96 -8.48 2.89 -10.96
N LEU A 97 -8.96 3.12 -9.75
CA LEU A 97 -10.39 3.09 -9.44
C LEU A 97 -11.15 4.34 -9.90
N LYS A 98 -10.50 5.34 -10.52
CA LYS A 98 -11.10 6.62 -10.89
C LYS A 98 -11.81 7.28 -9.69
N MET A 99 -11.18 7.25 -8.54
CA MET A 99 -11.61 7.95 -7.33
C MET A 99 -10.81 9.24 -7.21
N GLU A 100 -11.51 10.37 -7.32
CA GLU A 100 -10.90 11.68 -7.06
C GLU A 100 -10.53 11.78 -5.58
N PHE A 101 -9.36 12.31 -5.27
CA PHE A 101 -8.88 12.48 -3.91
C PHE A 101 -8.11 13.79 -3.72
N THR A 102 -8.10 14.26 -2.48
CA THR A 102 -7.22 15.35 -2.05
C THR A 102 -6.11 14.77 -1.19
N ASN A 103 -4.86 15.08 -1.51
CA ASN A 103 -3.72 14.66 -0.69
C ASN A 103 -3.45 15.66 0.41
N ILE A 104 -3.37 15.18 1.67
CA ILE A 104 -3.02 15.96 2.84
C ILE A 104 -1.59 15.60 3.25
N THR A 105 -0.72 16.61 3.25
CA THR A 105 0.69 16.52 3.60
C THR A 105 0.99 17.44 4.79
N ARG A 106 2.26 17.58 5.15
CA ARG A 106 2.66 18.50 6.22
C ARG A 106 2.31 19.96 5.93
N ASP A 107 2.26 20.34 4.64
CA ASP A 107 2.05 21.72 4.20
C ASP A 107 0.61 22.21 4.37
N ASN A 108 -0.35 21.27 4.41
CA ASN A 108 -1.78 21.56 4.55
C ASN A 108 -2.45 20.73 5.67
N TRP A 109 -1.66 20.26 6.63
CA TRP A 109 -2.12 19.41 7.74
C TRP A 109 -3.15 20.09 8.65
N ASP A 110 -3.09 21.38 8.77
CA ASP A 110 -4.04 22.21 9.52
C ASP A 110 -5.48 22.16 8.97
N THR A 111 -5.66 21.76 7.71
CA THR A 111 -6.99 21.61 7.10
C THR A 111 -7.77 20.41 7.62
N LEU A 112 -7.13 19.45 8.29
CA LEU A 112 -7.74 18.21 8.78
C LEU A 112 -8.94 18.44 9.70
N HIS A 113 -8.92 19.46 10.53
CA HIS A 113 -10.01 19.75 11.49
C HIS A 113 -11.34 20.13 10.83
N ASN A 114 -11.31 20.51 9.54
CA ASN A 114 -12.49 20.87 8.74
C ASN A 114 -13.10 19.71 7.97
N ILE A 115 -12.43 18.52 7.93
CA ILE A 115 -12.86 17.39 7.14
C ILE A 115 -14.01 16.65 7.84
N LYS A 116 -15.17 16.59 7.16
CA LYS A 116 -16.36 15.88 7.62
C LYS A 116 -17.04 15.15 6.45
N HIS A 117 -17.81 14.10 6.78
CA HIS A 117 -18.56 13.30 5.81
C HIS A 117 -17.69 12.80 4.64
N SER A 118 -16.48 12.37 4.96
CA SER A 118 -15.46 12.01 3.98
C SER A 118 -14.90 10.62 4.23
N LEU A 119 -14.34 10.02 3.19
CA LEU A 119 -13.45 8.89 3.32
C LEU A 119 -12.04 9.41 3.56
N ILE A 120 -11.38 8.95 4.61
CA ILE A 120 -10.00 9.33 4.94
C ILE A 120 -9.14 8.07 4.99
N TYR A 121 -8.04 8.08 4.24
CA TYR A 121 -7.04 7.01 4.27
C TYR A 121 -5.76 7.55 4.89
N ASN A 122 -5.48 7.16 6.13
CA ASN A 122 -4.24 7.52 6.81
C ASN A 122 -3.09 6.63 6.35
N CYS A 123 -2.11 7.23 5.66
CA CYS A 123 -0.86 6.59 5.24
C CYS A 123 0.34 7.09 6.05
N THR A 124 0.11 7.72 7.20
CA THR A 124 1.14 8.28 8.07
C THR A 124 1.27 7.47 9.36
N PRO A 125 2.39 7.59 10.09
CA PRO A 125 2.54 6.99 11.40
C PRO A 125 1.84 7.79 12.53
N VAL A 126 1.03 8.79 12.21
CA VAL A 126 0.34 9.62 13.21
C VAL A 126 -0.83 8.84 13.81
N GLU A 127 -0.77 8.55 15.10
CA GLU A 127 -1.75 7.73 15.81
C GLU A 127 -2.94 8.53 16.38
N ASP A 128 -2.75 9.80 16.73
CA ASP A 128 -3.79 10.61 17.38
C ASP A 128 -4.64 11.39 16.36
N LEU A 129 -5.42 10.66 15.58
CA LEU A 129 -6.36 11.21 14.60
C LEU A 129 -7.83 10.97 15.00
N LYS A 130 -8.10 10.70 16.27
CA LYS A 130 -9.42 10.32 16.81
C LYS A 130 -10.52 11.36 16.53
N LEU A 131 -10.16 12.63 16.43
CA LEU A 131 -11.13 13.70 16.10
C LEU A 131 -11.76 13.51 14.71
N LEU A 132 -11.08 12.80 13.80
CA LEU A 132 -11.57 12.55 12.45
C LEU A 132 -12.55 11.36 12.37
N TYR A 133 -12.61 10.51 13.40
CA TYR A 133 -13.40 9.28 13.34
C TYR A 133 -14.90 9.51 13.45
N LYS A 134 -15.32 10.58 14.13
CA LYS A 134 -16.72 10.77 14.48
C LYS A 134 -17.64 10.98 13.28
N ASP A 135 -17.17 11.76 12.30
CA ASP A 135 -18.00 12.22 11.17
C ASP A 135 -17.47 11.71 9.82
N ASN A 136 -16.49 10.78 9.82
CA ASN A 136 -15.82 10.30 8.64
C ASN A 136 -15.70 8.76 8.62
N VAL A 137 -15.56 8.20 7.42
CA VAL A 137 -15.11 6.82 7.24
C VAL A 137 -13.58 6.84 7.26
N PHE A 138 -12.98 6.17 8.23
CA PHE A 138 -11.53 6.24 8.47
C PHE A 138 -10.86 4.89 8.22
N ILE A 139 -9.88 4.89 7.33
CA ILE A 139 -9.00 3.75 7.04
C ILE A 139 -7.61 4.11 7.56
N ASP A 140 -7.08 3.28 8.44
CA ASP A 140 -5.76 3.50 9.04
C ASP A 140 -4.78 2.42 8.59
N CYS A 141 -3.61 2.82 8.11
CA CYS A 141 -2.55 1.88 7.71
C CYS A 141 -1.70 1.36 8.89
N ILE A 142 -1.86 1.93 10.08
CA ILE A 142 -1.08 1.53 11.26
C ILE A 142 -1.45 0.09 11.65
N ALA A 143 -0.49 -0.82 11.61
CA ALA A 143 -0.71 -2.27 11.72
C ALA A 143 -1.40 -2.71 13.04
N THR A 144 -1.32 -1.90 14.09
CA THR A 144 -1.99 -2.13 15.37
C THR A 144 -3.49 -1.81 15.34
N THR A 145 -3.97 -1.10 14.33
CA THR A 145 -5.40 -0.81 14.14
C THR A 145 -6.09 -1.95 13.40
N THR A 146 -7.43 -2.04 13.55
CA THR A 146 -8.22 -3.08 12.87
C THR A 146 -8.09 -3.00 11.34
N THR A 147 -8.10 -1.80 10.77
CA THR A 147 -7.97 -1.63 9.32
C THR A 147 -6.54 -1.85 8.86
N GLY A 148 -5.55 -1.36 9.60
CA GLY A 148 -4.14 -1.55 9.29
C GLY A 148 -3.72 -3.02 9.36
N HIS A 149 -4.22 -3.77 10.34
CA HIS A 149 -3.99 -5.22 10.40
C HIS A 149 -4.56 -5.94 9.16
N LYS A 150 -5.77 -5.58 8.72
CA LYS A 150 -6.36 -6.15 7.50
C LYS A 150 -5.52 -5.82 6.27
N LEU A 151 -5.08 -4.58 6.12
CA LEU A 151 -4.25 -4.13 5.00
C LEU A 151 -2.89 -4.84 4.99
N ALA A 152 -2.24 -4.96 6.14
CA ALA A 152 -0.98 -5.70 6.29
C ALA A 152 -1.15 -7.18 5.93
N THR A 153 -2.26 -7.81 6.34
CA THR A 153 -2.56 -9.19 5.98
C THR A 153 -2.83 -9.33 4.48
N MET A 154 -3.55 -8.40 3.87
CA MET A 154 -3.85 -8.45 2.44
C MET A 154 -2.58 -8.32 1.58
N GLN A 155 -1.69 -7.36 1.89
CA GLN A 155 -0.43 -7.24 1.17
C GLN A 155 0.46 -8.48 1.36
N ALA A 156 0.52 -9.05 2.58
CA ALA A 156 1.24 -10.28 2.86
C ALA A 156 0.66 -11.50 2.11
N ALA A 157 -0.66 -11.55 1.93
CA ALA A 157 -1.30 -12.60 1.14
C ALA A 157 -0.90 -12.52 -0.35
N HIS A 158 -0.77 -11.33 -0.90
CA HIS A 158 -0.25 -11.15 -2.25
C HIS A 158 1.23 -11.56 -2.35
N GLN A 159 2.07 -11.20 -1.36
CA GLN A 159 3.46 -11.65 -1.29
C GLN A 159 3.54 -13.18 -1.22
N PHE A 160 2.74 -13.80 -0.34
CA PHE A 160 2.70 -15.26 -0.21
C PHE A 160 2.38 -15.94 -1.55
N LYS A 161 1.37 -15.44 -2.28
CA LYS A 161 1.02 -15.97 -3.59
C LYS A 161 2.16 -15.81 -4.61
N LEU A 162 2.83 -14.67 -4.61
CA LEU A 162 4.00 -14.43 -5.48
C LEU A 162 5.14 -15.41 -5.17
N TYR A 163 5.47 -15.61 -3.89
CA TYR A 163 6.58 -16.48 -3.46
C TYR A 163 6.31 -17.96 -3.66
N THR A 164 5.07 -18.41 -3.40
CA THR A 164 4.74 -19.84 -3.32
C THR A 164 3.93 -20.34 -4.50
N LYS A 165 3.31 -19.44 -5.29
CA LYS A 165 2.30 -19.72 -6.31
C LYS A 165 1.02 -20.37 -5.74
N LEU A 166 0.87 -20.40 -4.40
CA LEU A 166 -0.31 -20.92 -3.70
C LEU A 166 -1.24 -19.79 -3.26
N GLU A 167 -2.53 -20.08 -3.13
CA GLU A 167 -3.47 -19.15 -2.52
C GLU A 167 -3.22 -19.04 -1.00
N PHE A 168 -3.32 -17.83 -0.47
CA PHE A 168 -3.14 -17.58 0.95
C PHE A 168 -4.29 -18.25 1.74
N PRO A 169 -3.99 -19.05 2.79
CA PRO A 169 -5.01 -19.72 3.59
C PRO A 169 -5.73 -18.73 4.51
N TRP A 170 -6.81 -18.12 4.04
CA TRP A 170 -7.61 -17.12 4.76
C TRP A 170 -8.31 -17.62 6.05
N LYS A 171 -8.08 -18.85 6.46
CA LYS A 171 -8.57 -19.34 7.75
C LYS A 171 -7.73 -18.75 8.89
N ILE A 172 -7.94 -17.48 9.15
CA ILE A 172 -7.54 -16.86 10.41
C ILE A 172 -8.81 -16.80 11.24
N THR A 173 -8.86 -17.67 12.23
CA THR A 173 -9.88 -17.71 13.29
C THR A 173 -9.98 -16.37 14.01
#